data_ad94680130833dad67373e629c985e54
#
_entry.id   ad94680130833dad67373e629c985e54
#
_cell.length_a   1.000
_cell.length_b   1.000
_cell.length_c   1.000
_cell.angle_alpha   90.00
_cell.angle_beta   90.00
_cell.angle_gamma   90.00
#
_symmetry.space_group_name_H-M   'P 1'
#
loop_
_entity.id
_entity.type
_entity.pdbx_description
1 polymer ?
#
loop_
_entity_poly.entity_id
_entity_poly.type
_entity_poly.pdbx_seq_one_letter_code
_entity_poly.pdbx_strand_id
1 'polypeptide(L)'
;PLYGIFTKCIKTFGVSHVATDAFSDEQLKHVATITAEYLDNDEDGVPDDLATNSALERAYATMWLTRDFAEYESRRRLHDSTPGDIKPMDYSTVQQLQYSDETNAGGTLCGTDCGTLPDASLEEVLHLLQKGGYGVAYPDLSGEPTTLLTEAMDVDGLKALLADIESEEIEVYARETTQPSVFSHQILNT
;
A
#
# COMPACT_ATOMS: atom_id res chain seq x y z
N PRO A 1 16.47 1.47 15.60
CA PRO A 1 15.20 1.29 16.27
C PRO A 1 14.50 2.64 16.41
N LEU A 2 13.23 2.69 15.99
CA LEU A 2 12.35 3.87 16.10
C LEU A 2 11.85 4.06 17.55
N TYR A 3 12.67 3.68 18.55
CA TYR A 3 12.34 3.78 19.95
C TYR A 3 12.09 5.24 20.36
N GLY A 4 10.97 5.47 21.02
CA GLY A 4 10.49 6.78 21.42
C GLY A 4 9.68 7.52 20.35
N ILE A 5 9.68 7.04 19.10
CA ILE A 5 8.83 7.58 18.05
C ILE A 5 7.53 6.76 17.94
N PHE A 6 7.67 5.44 17.94
CA PHE A 6 6.57 4.48 17.94
C PHE A 6 6.64 3.57 19.16
N THR A 7 5.52 3.09 19.62
CA THR A 7 5.36 2.28 20.84
C THR A 7 5.15 0.80 20.55
N LYS A 8 4.73 0.47 19.34
CA LYS A 8 4.44 -0.89 18.92
C LYS A 8 5.20 -1.23 17.63
N CYS A 9 5.56 -2.51 17.46
CA CYS A 9 6.21 -3.00 16.25
C CYS A 9 5.90 -4.48 16.02
N ILE A 10 5.59 -4.83 14.76
CA ILE A 10 5.60 -6.20 14.25
C ILE A 10 6.52 -6.21 13.03
N LYS A 11 7.33 -7.24 12.88
CA LYS A 11 8.09 -7.49 11.66
C LYS A 11 7.51 -8.69 10.93
N THR A 12 7.18 -8.50 9.65
CA THR A 12 6.66 -9.54 8.76
C THR A 12 7.59 -9.63 7.56
N PHE A 13 8.33 -10.74 7.45
CA PHE A 13 9.38 -10.93 6.44
C PHE A 13 10.32 -9.71 6.38
N GLY A 14 10.45 -9.07 5.22
CA GLY A 14 11.30 -7.88 5.03
C GLY A 14 10.71 -6.56 5.52
N VAL A 15 9.46 -6.52 5.99
CA VAL A 15 8.71 -5.30 6.32
C VAL A 15 8.58 -5.10 7.83
N SER A 16 8.80 -3.86 8.29
CA SER A 16 8.53 -3.44 9.67
C SER A 16 7.24 -2.64 9.74
N HIS A 17 6.31 -3.05 10.61
CA HIS A 17 5.10 -2.30 10.91
C HIS A 17 5.30 -1.63 12.25
N VAL A 18 5.35 -0.30 12.28
CA VAL A 18 5.52 0.49 13.49
C VAL A 18 4.29 1.33 13.75
N ALA A 19 3.79 1.29 14.97
CA ALA A 19 2.53 1.92 15.31
C ALA A 19 2.63 2.79 16.57
N THR A 20 1.81 3.84 16.61
CA THR A 20 1.54 4.61 17.82
C THR A 20 0.49 3.90 18.67
N ASP A 21 0.26 4.40 19.89
CA ASP A 21 -0.78 3.88 20.79
C ASP A 21 -2.21 4.05 20.23
N ALA A 22 -2.38 4.89 19.20
CA ALA A 22 -3.66 5.09 18.53
C ALA A 22 -4.12 3.86 17.72
N PHE A 23 -3.17 3.02 17.29
CA PHE A 23 -3.48 1.72 16.69
C PHE A 23 -3.71 0.67 17.77
N SER A 24 -4.80 -0.10 17.67
CA SER A 24 -4.99 -1.29 18.50
C SER A 24 -4.02 -2.40 18.10
N ASP A 25 -3.85 -3.39 18.95
CA ASP A 25 -3.01 -4.55 18.62
C ASP A 25 -3.65 -5.39 17.52
N GLU A 26 -4.99 -5.39 17.44
CA GLU A 26 -5.74 -6.04 16.37
C GLU A 26 -5.51 -5.36 15.03
N GLN A 27 -5.56 -4.03 14.97
CA GLN A 27 -5.27 -3.27 13.74
C GLN A 27 -3.84 -3.49 13.27
N LEU A 28 -2.87 -3.42 14.18
CA LEU A 28 -1.46 -3.67 13.84
C LEU A 28 -1.24 -5.09 13.30
N LYS A 29 -1.87 -6.10 13.92
CA LYS A 29 -1.83 -7.47 13.43
C LYS A 29 -2.50 -7.62 12.07
N HIS A 30 -3.64 -6.94 11.86
CA HIS A 30 -4.37 -6.97 10.59
C HIS A 30 -3.48 -6.51 9.43
N VAL A 31 -2.83 -5.34 9.54
CA VAL A 31 -1.92 -4.83 8.51
C VAL A 31 -0.73 -5.77 8.29
N ALA A 32 -0.17 -6.32 9.38
CA ALA A 32 0.93 -7.27 9.29
C ALA A 32 0.52 -8.61 8.62
N THR A 33 -0.72 -9.06 8.86
CA THR A 33 -1.27 -10.26 8.22
C THR A 33 -1.45 -10.04 6.72
N ILE A 34 -2.02 -8.91 6.30
CA ILE A 34 -2.13 -8.57 4.87
C ILE A 34 -0.75 -8.55 4.19
N THR A 35 0.27 -8.01 4.87
CA THR A 35 1.64 -8.06 4.35
C THR A 35 2.16 -9.49 4.22
N ALA A 36 1.85 -10.37 5.17
CA ALA A 36 2.21 -11.79 5.11
C ALA A 36 1.54 -12.45 3.91
N GLU A 37 0.23 -12.28 3.75
CA GLU A 37 -0.54 -12.87 2.64
C GLU A 37 -0.05 -12.43 1.25
N TYR A 38 0.43 -11.18 1.12
CA TYR A 38 1.02 -10.71 -0.13
C TYR A 38 2.39 -11.32 -0.43
N LEU A 39 3.18 -11.65 0.59
CA LEU A 39 4.56 -12.12 0.44
C LEU A 39 4.71 -13.63 0.53
N ASP A 40 3.71 -14.31 1.10
CA ASP A 40 3.67 -15.75 1.37
C ASP A 40 2.23 -16.23 1.15
N ASN A 41 1.84 -16.36 -0.11
CA ASN A 41 0.46 -16.63 -0.52
C ASN A 41 0.05 -18.10 -0.29
N ASP A 42 1.03 -19.02 -0.19
CA ASP A 42 0.76 -20.43 0.13
C ASP A 42 0.87 -20.74 1.63
N GLU A 43 1.17 -19.72 2.45
CA GLU A 43 1.19 -19.78 3.92
C GLU A 43 2.19 -20.81 4.49
N ASP A 44 3.30 -21.05 3.78
CA ASP A 44 4.31 -22.01 4.22
C ASP A 44 5.35 -21.40 5.19
N GLY A 45 5.29 -20.08 5.41
CA GLY A 45 6.19 -19.30 6.27
C GLY A 45 7.47 -18.86 5.59
N VAL A 46 7.55 -19.00 4.27
CA VAL A 46 8.68 -18.58 3.44
C VAL A 46 8.17 -17.62 2.36
N PRO A 47 8.80 -16.45 2.14
CA PRO A 47 8.36 -15.56 1.08
C PRO A 47 8.40 -16.23 -0.30
N ASP A 48 7.30 -16.19 -1.04
CA ASP A 48 7.19 -16.74 -2.40
C ASP A 48 8.21 -16.16 -3.37
N ASP A 49 8.54 -14.88 -3.20
CA ASP A 49 9.54 -14.17 -4.00
C ASP A 49 10.67 -13.61 -3.12
N LEU A 50 11.77 -14.36 -3.06
CA LEU A 50 12.94 -13.98 -2.29
C LEU A 50 13.63 -12.71 -2.82
N ALA A 51 13.50 -12.37 -4.10
CA ALA A 51 14.08 -11.15 -4.67
C ALA A 51 13.35 -9.91 -4.15
N THR A 52 12.02 -9.94 -4.18
CA THR A 52 11.16 -8.90 -3.61
C THR A 52 11.39 -8.76 -2.11
N ASN A 53 11.39 -9.88 -1.36
CA ASN A 53 11.64 -9.84 0.08
C ASN A 53 13.01 -9.24 0.43
N SER A 54 14.05 -9.64 -0.30
CA SER A 54 15.41 -9.10 -0.12
C SER A 54 15.51 -7.62 -0.47
N ALA A 55 14.73 -7.14 -1.45
CA ALA A 55 14.65 -5.72 -1.78
C ALA A 55 14.03 -4.93 -0.61
N LEU A 56 12.91 -5.40 -0.07
CA LEU A 56 12.23 -4.81 1.09
C LEU A 56 13.15 -4.75 2.32
N GLU A 57 13.87 -5.82 2.61
CA GLU A 57 14.84 -5.86 3.71
C GLU A 57 15.97 -4.84 3.55
N ARG A 58 16.57 -4.78 2.36
CA ARG A 58 17.65 -3.81 2.07
C ARG A 58 17.17 -2.37 2.13
N ALA A 59 15.92 -2.12 1.75
CA ALA A 59 15.30 -0.81 1.78
C ALA A 59 14.78 -0.43 3.19
N TYR A 60 14.85 -1.34 4.15
CA TYR A 60 14.23 -1.16 5.48
C TYR A 60 12.75 -0.78 5.37
N ALA A 61 12.02 -1.47 4.49
CA ALA A 61 10.61 -1.19 4.20
C ALA A 61 9.78 -1.12 5.49
N THR A 62 8.99 -0.05 5.62
CA THR A 62 8.28 0.22 6.88
C THR A 62 6.91 0.83 6.66
N MET A 63 5.88 0.25 7.28
CA MET A 63 4.57 0.86 7.47
C MET A 63 4.59 1.75 8.72
N TRP A 64 4.17 3.00 8.57
CA TRP A 64 3.98 3.94 9.68
C TRP A 64 2.49 4.07 9.98
N LEU A 65 2.09 3.55 11.12
CA LEU A 65 0.71 3.44 11.53
C LEU A 65 0.43 4.48 12.62
N THR A 66 -0.31 5.52 12.26
CA THR A 66 -0.59 6.68 13.10
C THR A 66 -2.07 6.96 13.18
N ARG A 67 -2.51 7.78 14.12
CA ARG A 67 -3.92 8.16 14.26
C ARG A 67 -4.43 8.90 13.03
N ASP A 68 -3.65 9.90 12.62
CA ASP A 68 -4.01 10.87 11.59
C ASP A 68 -2.75 11.57 11.04
N PHE A 69 -2.94 12.43 10.05
CA PHE A 69 -1.86 13.21 9.46
C PHE A 69 -1.12 14.11 10.46
N ALA A 70 -1.80 14.65 11.45
CA ALA A 70 -1.16 15.53 12.43
C ALA A 70 -0.20 14.75 13.35
N GLU A 71 -0.59 13.54 13.76
CA GLU A 71 0.30 12.66 14.51
C GLU A 71 1.47 12.19 13.65
N TYR A 72 1.22 11.80 12.40
CA TYR A 72 2.28 11.46 11.44
C TYR A 72 3.32 12.59 11.33
N GLU A 73 2.89 13.82 11.06
CA GLU A 73 3.78 14.97 10.95
C GLU A 73 4.58 15.22 12.24
N SER A 74 3.98 14.98 13.40
CA SER A 74 4.67 15.06 14.68
C SER A 74 5.77 14.00 14.80
N ARG A 75 5.48 12.75 14.42
CA ARG A 75 6.43 11.63 14.45
C ARG A 75 7.54 11.82 13.42
N ARG A 76 7.21 12.31 12.23
CA ARG A 76 8.18 12.65 11.19
C ARG A 76 9.16 13.70 11.68
N ARG A 77 8.68 14.81 12.26
CA ARG A 77 9.58 15.84 12.81
C ARG A 77 10.49 15.31 13.92
N LEU A 78 9.98 14.43 14.77
CA LEU A 78 10.80 13.79 15.80
C LEU A 78 11.87 12.90 15.18
N HIS A 79 11.52 12.12 14.18
CA HIS A 79 12.47 11.31 13.41
C HIS A 79 13.53 12.19 12.74
N ASP A 80 13.13 13.27 12.08
CA ASP A 80 14.04 14.16 11.35
C ASP A 80 15.01 14.90 12.29
N SER A 81 14.59 15.16 13.52
CA SER A 81 15.43 15.76 14.57
C SER A 81 16.40 14.77 15.23
N THR A 82 16.25 13.46 14.97
CA THR A 82 17.14 12.43 15.51
C THR A 82 18.50 12.48 14.78
N PRO A 83 19.64 12.43 15.50
CA PRO A 83 20.95 12.42 14.86
C PRO A 83 21.10 11.32 13.81
N GLY A 84 21.80 11.63 12.71
CA GLY A 84 21.92 10.76 11.54
C GLY A 84 22.53 9.39 11.78
N ASP A 85 23.44 9.29 12.77
CA ASP A 85 24.07 8.04 13.22
C ASP A 85 23.13 7.10 13.99
N ILE A 86 21.96 7.62 14.40
CA ILE A 86 20.90 6.86 15.08
C ILE A 86 19.69 6.64 14.16
N LYS A 87 19.61 7.35 13.02
CA LYS A 87 18.54 7.17 12.05
C LYS A 87 18.63 5.80 11.42
N PRO A 88 17.66 4.91 11.64
CA PRO A 88 17.73 3.55 11.12
C PRO A 88 17.36 3.46 9.63
N MET A 89 16.85 4.54 9.02
CA MET A 89 16.25 4.50 7.69
C MET A 89 16.52 5.79 6.91
N ASP A 90 16.81 5.63 5.63
CA ASP A 90 16.65 6.71 4.67
C ASP A 90 15.16 6.92 4.42
N TYR A 91 14.65 8.02 4.93
CA TYR A 91 13.24 8.40 4.90
C TYR A 91 12.65 8.49 3.49
N SER A 92 13.50 8.67 2.49
CA SER A 92 13.06 8.98 1.14
C SER A 92 12.63 7.75 0.34
N THR A 93 12.90 6.53 0.79
CA THR A 93 12.90 5.42 -0.12
C THR A 93 11.79 4.41 0.09
N VAL A 94 11.37 4.03 1.30
CA VAL A 94 10.40 2.95 1.42
C VAL A 94 9.57 3.05 2.69
N GLN A 95 8.71 4.02 2.69
CA GLN A 95 7.79 4.24 3.77
C GLN A 95 6.38 4.40 3.23
N GLN A 96 5.43 3.72 3.84
CA GLN A 96 4.03 3.89 3.58
C GLN A 96 3.31 4.27 4.87
N LEU A 97 2.30 5.10 4.74
CA LEU A 97 1.53 5.66 5.84
C LEU A 97 0.11 5.09 5.81
N GLN A 98 -0.43 4.79 6.98
CA GLN A 98 -1.83 4.41 7.14
C GLN A 98 -2.38 4.95 8.46
N TYR A 99 -3.66 5.34 8.48
CA TYR A 99 -4.33 5.90 9.65
C TYR A 99 -5.23 4.89 10.36
N SER A 100 -5.48 5.15 11.64
CA SER A 100 -6.26 4.21 12.47
C SER A 100 -7.74 4.14 12.09
N ASP A 101 -8.33 5.20 11.54
CA ASP A 101 -9.73 5.27 11.14
C ASP A 101 -10.02 4.58 9.79
N GLU A 102 -9.00 4.37 8.98
CA GLU A 102 -9.07 3.63 7.72
C GLU A 102 -8.52 2.20 7.82
N THR A 103 -8.32 1.68 9.02
CA THR A 103 -7.76 0.35 9.29
C THR A 103 -8.76 -0.49 10.04
N ASN A 104 -9.57 -1.26 9.33
CA ASN A 104 -10.66 -2.02 9.91
C ASN A 104 -10.77 -3.41 9.29
N ALA A 105 -10.37 -4.45 10.02
CA ALA A 105 -10.53 -5.84 9.60
C ALA A 105 -11.99 -6.14 9.23
N GLY A 106 -12.22 -6.63 8.02
CA GLY A 106 -13.57 -6.84 7.48
C GLY A 106 -14.23 -5.59 6.90
N GLY A 107 -13.50 -4.46 6.84
CA GLY A 107 -13.87 -3.28 6.08
C GLY A 107 -13.64 -3.46 4.58
N THR A 108 -13.83 -2.38 3.82
CA THR A 108 -13.58 -2.33 2.38
C THR A 108 -12.99 -0.98 1.96
N LEU A 109 -12.34 -0.93 0.80
CA LEU A 109 -11.82 0.31 0.24
C LEU A 109 -12.92 1.36 -0.01
N CYS A 110 -14.13 0.93 -0.34
CA CYS A 110 -15.27 1.84 -0.52
C CYS A 110 -15.93 2.27 0.80
N GLY A 111 -15.61 1.65 1.91
CA GLY A 111 -16.04 2.03 3.25
C GLY A 111 -17.54 2.28 3.38
N THR A 112 -17.90 3.48 3.83
CA THR A 112 -19.31 3.87 4.05
C THR A 112 -20.16 3.87 2.78
N ASP A 113 -19.57 4.08 1.61
CA ASP A 113 -20.28 4.04 0.32
C ASP A 113 -20.77 2.62 0.01
N CYS A 114 -20.10 1.60 0.57
CA CYS A 114 -20.50 0.20 0.49
C CYS A 114 -21.21 -0.29 1.77
N GLY A 115 -21.54 0.60 2.71
CA GLY A 115 -22.17 0.24 3.98
C GLY A 115 -21.26 -0.51 4.95
N THR A 116 -19.94 -0.36 4.82
CA THR A 116 -18.93 -0.98 5.69
C THR A 116 -18.03 0.08 6.32
N LEU A 117 -17.10 -0.35 7.18
CA LEU A 117 -16.01 0.53 7.62
C LEU A 117 -14.93 0.62 6.52
N PRO A 118 -14.23 1.75 6.39
CA PRO A 118 -13.11 1.85 5.46
C PRO A 118 -11.96 0.95 5.91
N ASP A 119 -11.31 0.27 4.96
CA ASP A 119 -10.08 -0.48 5.19
C ASP A 119 -9.13 -0.29 4.00
N ALA A 120 -8.16 0.58 4.17
CA ALA A 120 -7.14 0.88 3.18
C ALA A 120 -5.93 -0.08 3.24
N SER A 121 -5.96 -1.08 4.12
CA SER A 121 -4.77 -1.90 4.40
C SER A 121 -4.24 -2.64 3.18
N LEU A 122 -5.12 -3.13 2.30
CA LEU A 122 -4.70 -3.80 1.05
C LEU A 122 -3.95 -2.83 0.13
N GLU A 123 -4.48 -1.62 -0.03
CA GLU A 123 -3.91 -0.59 -0.90
C GLU A 123 -2.57 -0.10 -0.36
N GLU A 124 -2.53 0.28 0.91
CA GLU A 124 -1.35 0.89 1.52
C GLU A 124 -0.17 -0.10 1.64
N VAL A 125 -0.47 -1.35 1.96
CA VAL A 125 0.54 -2.42 1.93
C VAL A 125 1.04 -2.64 0.50
N LEU A 126 0.14 -2.71 -0.49
CA LEU A 126 0.54 -2.89 -1.89
C LEU A 126 1.44 -1.76 -2.38
N HIS A 127 1.15 -0.50 -2.02
CA HIS A 127 2.02 0.64 -2.34
C HIS A 127 3.44 0.46 -1.80
N LEU A 128 3.57 0.00 -0.55
CA LEU A 128 4.88 -0.29 0.04
C LEU A 128 5.62 -1.39 -0.72
N LEU A 129 4.93 -2.51 -0.98
CA LEU A 129 5.50 -3.67 -1.66
C LEU A 129 5.88 -3.33 -3.10
N GLN A 130 5.06 -2.58 -3.81
CA GLN A 130 5.34 -2.16 -5.17
C GLN A 130 6.58 -1.25 -5.21
N LYS A 131 6.62 -0.22 -4.37
CA LYS A 131 7.70 0.77 -4.36
C LYS A 131 9.03 0.19 -3.87
N GLY A 132 9.02 -0.57 -2.80
CA GLY A 132 10.23 -1.05 -2.13
C GLY A 132 10.63 -2.47 -2.45
N GLY A 133 9.68 -3.27 -2.92
CA GLY A 133 9.86 -4.69 -3.24
C GLY A 133 9.89 -4.94 -4.75
N TYR A 134 8.71 -5.07 -5.35
CA TYR A 134 8.56 -5.44 -6.77
C TYR A 134 9.26 -4.47 -7.71
N GLY A 135 9.08 -3.14 -7.53
CA GLY A 135 9.70 -2.15 -8.40
C GLY A 135 11.23 -2.12 -8.32
N VAL A 136 11.81 -2.57 -7.20
CA VAL A 136 13.27 -2.70 -7.03
C VAL A 136 13.77 -4.05 -7.55
N ALA A 137 13.05 -5.13 -7.27
CA ALA A 137 13.42 -6.47 -7.73
C ALA A 137 13.20 -6.64 -9.25
N TYR A 138 12.16 -6.01 -9.76
CA TYR A 138 11.70 -6.09 -11.16
C TYR A 138 11.40 -4.68 -11.69
N PRO A 139 12.41 -3.88 -12.08
CA PRO A 139 12.23 -2.49 -12.50
C PRO A 139 11.22 -2.30 -13.64
N ASP A 140 11.09 -3.28 -14.53
CA ASP A 140 10.10 -3.26 -15.62
C ASP A 140 8.64 -3.36 -15.15
N LEU A 141 8.43 -3.75 -13.88
CA LEU A 141 7.12 -3.82 -13.23
C LEU A 141 6.93 -2.74 -12.15
N SER A 142 7.78 -1.71 -12.13
CA SER A 142 7.79 -0.69 -11.08
C SER A 142 6.59 0.28 -11.13
N GLY A 143 5.89 0.36 -12.26
CA GLY A 143 4.86 1.38 -12.47
C GLY A 143 5.42 2.77 -12.83
N GLU A 144 6.74 2.92 -12.94
CA GLU A 144 7.35 4.16 -13.42
C GLU A 144 7.07 4.37 -14.92
N PRO A 145 7.09 5.61 -15.42
CA PRO A 145 6.92 5.89 -16.85
C PRO A 145 7.89 5.06 -17.70
N THR A 146 7.39 4.49 -18.79
CA THR A 146 8.18 3.66 -19.73
C THR A 146 8.54 2.24 -19.25
N THR A 147 7.90 1.75 -18.21
CA THR A 147 8.02 0.33 -17.81
C THR A 147 6.98 -0.53 -18.53
N LEU A 148 7.20 -1.86 -18.55
CA LEU A 148 6.23 -2.81 -19.13
C LEU A 148 4.88 -2.74 -18.44
N LEU A 149 4.85 -2.47 -17.14
CA LEU A 149 3.60 -2.31 -16.40
C LEU A 149 2.82 -1.08 -16.87
N THR A 150 3.51 0.08 -17.01
CA THR A 150 2.85 1.30 -17.49
C THR A 150 2.46 1.21 -18.97
N GLU A 151 3.26 0.55 -19.79
CA GLU A 151 2.89 0.25 -21.18
C GLU A 151 1.63 -0.62 -21.26
N ALA A 152 1.52 -1.64 -20.40
CA ALA A 152 0.34 -2.50 -20.32
C ALA A 152 -0.90 -1.76 -19.78
N MET A 153 -0.68 -0.75 -18.94
CA MET A 153 -1.75 0.10 -18.39
C MET A 153 -2.07 1.30 -19.28
N ASP A 154 -1.27 1.56 -20.32
CA ASP A 154 -1.46 2.73 -21.16
C ASP A 154 -2.79 2.69 -21.89
N VAL A 155 -3.29 3.87 -22.20
CA VAL A 155 -4.64 4.14 -22.72
C VAL A 155 -4.95 3.32 -23.97
N ASP A 156 -3.96 2.94 -24.76
CA ASP A 156 -4.16 2.11 -25.95
C ASP A 156 -4.39 0.64 -25.60
N GLY A 157 -3.77 0.12 -24.55
CA GLY A 157 -4.08 -1.21 -24.00
C GLY A 157 -5.49 -1.25 -23.37
N LEU A 158 -5.86 -0.20 -22.64
CA LEU A 158 -7.21 -0.06 -22.08
C LEU A 158 -8.26 0.19 -23.19
N LYS A 159 -7.93 0.96 -24.22
CA LYS A 159 -8.80 1.16 -25.39
C LYS A 159 -8.97 -0.11 -26.22
N ALA A 160 -7.91 -0.89 -26.41
CA ALA A 160 -7.99 -2.17 -27.08
C ALA A 160 -8.86 -3.15 -26.27
N LEU A 161 -8.66 -3.19 -24.93
CA LEU A 161 -9.49 -3.99 -24.04
C LEU A 161 -10.97 -3.51 -24.05
N LEU A 162 -11.20 -2.20 -24.04
CA LEU A 162 -12.54 -1.61 -24.10
C LEU A 162 -13.18 -1.80 -25.49
N ALA A 163 -12.41 -1.78 -26.55
CA ALA A 163 -12.91 -2.08 -27.90
C ALA A 163 -13.28 -3.56 -28.06
N ASP A 164 -12.53 -4.47 -27.44
CA ASP A 164 -12.89 -5.90 -27.39
C ASP A 164 -14.10 -6.18 -26.48
N ILE A 165 -14.38 -5.28 -25.52
CA ILE A 165 -15.53 -5.34 -24.61
C ILE A 165 -16.74 -4.54 -25.19
N GLU A 166 -16.63 -3.85 -26.31
CA GLU A 166 -17.77 -3.25 -27.06
C GLU A 166 -18.71 -4.33 -27.62
N SER A 167 -19.04 -5.33 -26.81
CA SER A 167 -20.30 -6.04 -26.92
C SER A 167 -21.41 -5.13 -26.37
N GLU A 168 -22.55 -5.18 -26.98
CA GLU A 168 -23.74 -4.32 -26.73
C GLU A 168 -24.16 -4.17 -25.26
N GLU A 169 -23.67 -5.03 -24.35
CA GLU A 169 -23.99 -5.02 -22.91
C GLU A 169 -23.31 -3.88 -22.10
N ILE A 170 -22.14 -3.41 -22.50
CA ILE A 170 -21.45 -2.33 -21.77
C ILE A 170 -21.95 -0.94 -22.20
N GLU A 171 -22.38 -0.77 -23.44
CA GLU A 171 -23.06 0.45 -23.84
C GLU A 171 -24.38 0.68 -23.08
N VAL A 172 -25.09 -0.37 -22.73
CA VAL A 172 -26.30 -0.32 -21.91
C VAL A 172 -25.98 0.09 -20.47
N TYR A 173 -24.91 -0.46 -19.88
CA TYR A 173 -24.51 -0.15 -18.51
C TYR A 173 -23.99 1.29 -18.35
N ALA A 174 -23.25 1.79 -19.34
CA ALA A 174 -22.75 3.16 -19.36
C ALA A 174 -23.84 4.22 -19.58
N ARG A 175 -24.94 3.85 -20.25
CA ARG A 175 -26.10 4.74 -20.46
C ARG A 175 -27.06 4.77 -19.27
N GLU A 176 -27.11 3.72 -18.46
CA GLU A 176 -28.00 3.66 -17.28
C GLU A 176 -27.39 4.30 -16.03
N THR A 177 -26.06 4.41 -15.96
CA THR A 177 -25.37 5.09 -14.87
C THR A 177 -25.04 6.52 -15.26
N THR A 178 -25.94 7.46 -14.98
CA THR A 178 -25.72 8.91 -15.16
C THR A 178 -24.79 9.50 -14.10
N GLN A 179 -24.05 8.70 -13.34
CA GLN A 179 -22.99 9.15 -12.46
C GLN A 179 -21.65 8.57 -12.92
N PRO A 180 -20.59 9.39 -13.00
CA PRO A 180 -19.24 8.86 -13.23
C PRO A 180 -18.91 7.90 -12.10
N SER A 181 -18.60 6.64 -12.45
CA SER A 181 -18.17 5.66 -11.46
C SER A 181 -16.91 6.18 -10.77
N VAL A 182 -16.82 6.00 -9.46
CA VAL A 182 -15.66 6.39 -8.64
C VAL A 182 -14.35 5.85 -9.23
N PHE A 183 -14.41 4.77 -9.98
CA PHE A 183 -13.30 4.15 -10.69
C PHE A 183 -12.62 5.05 -11.73
N SER A 184 -13.36 5.93 -12.42
CA SER A 184 -12.78 6.82 -13.43
C SER A 184 -12.01 8.01 -12.83
N HIS A 185 -12.20 8.29 -11.55
CA HIS A 185 -11.53 9.41 -10.87
C HIS A 185 -10.23 9.00 -10.16
N GLN A 186 -10.06 7.72 -9.82
CA GLN A 186 -8.83 7.25 -9.18
C GLN A 186 -7.70 6.96 -10.18
N ILE A 187 -8.02 6.56 -11.40
CA ILE A 187 -7.01 6.28 -12.44
C ILE A 187 -6.42 7.55 -13.07
N LEU A 188 -7.13 8.68 -13.00
CA LEU A 188 -6.71 9.93 -13.66
C LEU A 188 -5.96 10.92 -12.75
N ASN A 189 -5.77 10.61 -11.45
CA ASN A 189 -5.13 11.51 -10.48
C ASN A 189 -3.93 10.90 -9.74
N THR A 190 -3.34 9.81 -10.25
CA THR A 190 -2.07 9.28 -9.75
C THR A 190 -0.94 9.49 -10.72
#